data_c17a8ffed21b07a4bf6b6d38446426dc
#
_entry.id   c17a8ffed21b07a4bf6b6d38446426dc
#
_cell.length_a   1.000
_cell.length_b   1.000
_cell.length_c   1.000
_cell.angle_alpha   90.00
_cell.angle_beta   90.00
_cell.angle_gamma   90.00
#
_symmetry.space_group_name_H-M   'P 1'
#
loop_
_entity.id
_entity.type
_entity.pdbx_description
1 polymer ?
#
loop_
_entity_poly.entity_id
_entity_poly.type
_entity_poly.pdbx_seq_one_letter_code
_entity_poly.pdbx_strand_id
1 'polypeptide(L)'
;MLDVCLLGTAGMMPLPYRWLTSLMLRYNGSSLLIDCGEGTQIAIKEAGLSFKPIDILCVTHFHADHISGLPGLLLTMGNAERTEPLTIIGPKGLTRVVTALRTIAPELPFEINCIELTQPEESFSIQGYDIHAFRVKHNVICYGYLVEIHRAGRFSVERAREQNVPMKLWSRLQKGETIEQDGVIYEPQMVLGPARKGLKVTYCTDSRPLDTIVNAAKESDLFICEGMYAEKEKLNKAKQYKHMTFYEAADMAKRAEVKELWLTHFSPSLVRAEDYMPQVRDIFANAYLGKDGKSVELTFEEE
;
A
#
# COMPACT_ATOMS: atom_id res chain seq x y z
N MET A 1 -0.26 11.44 -10.35
CA MET A 1 -1.56 11.04 -9.79
C MET A 1 -1.47 9.61 -9.32
N LEU A 2 -1.87 9.33 -8.09
CA LEU A 2 -1.93 8.00 -7.49
C LEU A 2 -3.36 7.75 -7.03
N ASP A 3 -4.01 6.74 -7.62
CA ASP A 3 -5.34 6.33 -7.17
C ASP A 3 -5.20 5.32 -6.03
N VAL A 4 -5.95 5.54 -4.96
CA VAL A 4 -6.01 4.65 -3.80
C VAL A 4 -7.44 4.19 -3.61
N CYS A 5 -7.68 2.88 -3.53
CA CYS A 5 -9.00 2.29 -3.33
C CYS A 5 -8.96 1.24 -2.21
N LEU A 6 -9.71 1.48 -1.15
CA LEU A 6 -9.87 0.52 -0.05
C LEU A 6 -10.92 -0.53 -0.46
N LEU A 7 -10.47 -1.72 -0.81
CA LEU A 7 -11.33 -2.77 -1.37
C LEU A 7 -12.12 -3.53 -0.30
N GLY A 8 -11.52 -3.75 0.87
CA GLY A 8 -12.14 -4.45 1.98
C GLY A 8 -11.71 -3.88 3.32
N THR A 9 -12.66 -3.81 4.26
CA THR A 9 -12.48 -3.14 5.56
C THR A 9 -12.78 -4.02 6.76
N ALA A 10 -13.21 -5.28 6.55
CA ALA A 10 -13.47 -6.20 7.63
C ALA A 10 -12.19 -6.89 8.10
N GLY A 11 -12.03 -7.08 9.42
CA GLY A 11 -11.11 -8.00 10.03
C GLY A 11 -11.80 -9.30 10.45
N MET A 12 -11.04 -10.40 10.58
CA MET A 12 -11.42 -11.73 11.07
C MET A 12 -12.32 -12.54 10.12
N MET A 13 -13.47 -12.04 9.71
CA MET A 13 -14.43 -12.79 8.89
C MET A 13 -15.20 -11.84 7.95
N PRO A 14 -15.56 -12.30 6.74
CA PRO A 14 -16.36 -11.49 5.84
C PRO A 14 -17.78 -11.32 6.39
N LEU A 15 -18.34 -10.17 6.15
CA LEU A 15 -19.73 -9.87 6.48
C LEU A 15 -20.50 -9.55 5.19
N PRO A 16 -21.84 -9.69 5.16
CA PRO A 16 -22.60 -9.14 4.06
C PRO A 16 -22.28 -7.66 3.86
N TYR A 17 -21.91 -7.30 2.62
CA TYR A 17 -21.55 -5.93 2.23
C TYR A 17 -20.29 -5.37 2.89
N ARG A 18 -19.40 -6.22 3.42
CA ARG A 18 -18.09 -5.83 3.94
C ARG A 18 -17.07 -6.95 3.69
N TRP A 19 -16.20 -6.73 2.71
CA TRP A 19 -15.15 -7.67 2.33
C TRP A 19 -13.97 -7.60 3.28
N LEU A 20 -13.19 -8.68 3.29
CA LEU A 20 -11.98 -8.77 4.10
C LEU A 20 -10.88 -7.85 3.56
N THR A 21 -9.91 -7.63 4.41
CA THR A 21 -8.82 -6.68 4.26
C THR A 21 -8.14 -6.72 2.90
N SER A 22 -8.20 -5.60 2.18
CA SER A 22 -7.46 -5.39 0.92
C SER A 22 -7.45 -3.91 0.53
N LEU A 23 -6.33 -3.45 -0.01
CA LEU A 23 -6.12 -2.09 -0.51
C LEU A 23 -5.47 -2.14 -1.89
N MET A 24 -5.93 -1.34 -2.84
CA MET A 24 -5.32 -1.20 -4.15
C MET A 24 -4.81 0.23 -4.38
N LEU A 25 -3.57 0.33 -4.85
CA LEU A 25 -2.97 1.56 -5.35
C LEU A 25 -2.74 1.41 -6.86
N ARG A 26 -2.99 2.48 -7.63
CA ARG A 26 -2.78 2.48 -9.09
C ARG A 26 -1.97 3.68 -9.52
N TYR A 27 -0.90 3.42 -10.27
CA TYR A 27 0.00 4.45 -10.77
C TYR A 27 0.55 4.06 -12.14
N ASN A 28 0.49 4.97 -13.11
CA ASN A 28 1.06 4.80 -14.46
C ASN A 28 0.72 3.46 -15.13
N GLY A 29 -0.53 3.00 -14.99
CA GLY A 29 -1.00 1.76 -15.62
C GLY A 29 -0.67 0.48 -14.85
N SER A 30 0.12 0.54 -13.79
CA SER A 30 0.41 -0.56 -12.87
C SER A 30 -0.48 -0.48 -11.62
N SER A 31 -0.78 -1.62 -11.01
CA SER A 31 -1.51 -1.72 -9.76
C SER A 31 -0.70 -2.50 -8.72
N LEU A 32 -0.69 -1.96 -7.51
CA LEU A 32 -0.15 -2.58 -6.31
C LEU A 32 -1.31 -2.92 -5.38
N LEU A 33 -1.42 -4.18 -4.98
CA LEU A 33 -2.41 -4.65 -4.01
C LEU A 33 -1.71 -4.89 -2.67
N ILE A 34 -2.31 -4.48 -1.56
CA ILE A 34 -1.85 -4.83 -0.20
C ILE A 34 -2.94 -5.66 0.45
N ASP A 35 -2.58 -6.89 0.81
CA ASP A 35 -3.45 -7.95 1.27
C ASP A 35 -4.51 -8.40 0.24
N CYS A 36 -4.95 -9.63 0.39
CA CYS A 36 -5.93 -10.28 -0.48
C CYS A 36 -6.83 -11.19 0.36
N GLY A 37 -7.68 -10.58 1.19
CA GLY A 37 -8.68 -11.29 1.98
C GLY A 37 -9.77 -11.90 1.10
N GLU A 38 -10.61 -12.74 1.68
CA GLU A 38 -11.74 -13.34 0.96
C GLU A 38 -12.67 -12.24 0.44
N GLY A 39 -13.09 -12.38 -0.83
CA GLY A 39 -13.93 -11.40 -1.52
C GLY A 39 -13.18 -10.29 -2.25
N THR A 40 -11.86 -10.20 -2.14
CA THR A 40 -11.05 -9.16 -2.83
C THR A 40 -11.34 -9.09 -4.33
N GLN A 41 -11.47 -10.24 -5.03
CA GLN A 41 -11.81 -10.25 -6.46
C GLN A 41 -13.21 -9.68 -6.76
N ILE A 42 -14.15 -9.84 -5.83
CA ILE A 42 -15.50 -9.25 -5.97
C ILE A 42 -15.40 -7.74 -5.77
N ALA A 43 -14.72 -7.31 -4.70
CA ALA A 43 -14.51 -5.90 -4.39
C ALA A 43 -13.81 -5.14 -5.54
N ILE A 44 -12.81 -5.75 -6.20
CA ILE A 44 -12.17 -5.18 -7.40
C ILE A 44 -13.20 -4.95 -8.51
N LYS A 45 -14.10 -5.90 -8.75
CA LYS A 45 -15.15 -5.76 -9.77
C LYS A 45 -16.20 -4.72 -9.39
N GLU A 46 -16.64 -4.69 -8.13
CA GLU A 46 -17.59 -3.70 -7.61
C GLU A 46 -17.02 -2.27 -7.71
N ALA A 47 -15.70 -2.11 -7.48
CA ALA A 47 -15.00 -0.85 -7.66
C ALA A 47 -14.75 -0.48 -9.14
N GLY A 48 -15.14 -1.32 -10.10
CA GLY A 48 -14.90 -1.08 -11.53
C GLY A 48 -13.42 -1.18 -11.94
N LEU A 49 -12.61 -1.87 -11.14
CA LEU A 49 -11.17 -2.00 -11.36
C LEU A 49 -10.84 -3.26 -12.18
N SER A 50 -9.62 -3.29 -12.73
CA SER A 50 -9.11 -4.39 -13.55
C SER A 50 -8.12 -5.26 -12.78
N PHE A 51 -8.10 -6.56 -13.12
CA PHE A 51 -7.16 -7.54 -12.54
C PHE A 51 -5.82 -7.58 -13.28
N LYS A 52 -5.83 -7.40 -14.60
CA LYS A 52 -4.65 -7.54 -15.45
C LYS A 52 -3.48 -6.63 -15.05
N PRO A 53 -3.69 -5.37 -14.63
CA PRO A 53 -2.60 -4.47 -14.24
C PRO A 53 -2.01 -4.73 -12.85
N ILE A 54 -2.45 -5.74 -12.10
CA ILE A 54 -1.92 -6.02 -10.75
C ILE A 54 -0.53 -6.64 -10.89
N ASP A 55 0.51 -5.83 -10.78
CA ASP A 55 1.91 -6.25 -10.94
C ASP A 55 2.56 -6.65 -9.62
N ILE A 56 2.05 -6.10 -8.50
CA ILE A 56 2.62 -6.28 -7.18
C ILE A 56 1.50 -6.62 -6.19
N LEU A 57 1.74 -7.63 -5.35
CA LEU A 57 0.94 -7.94 -4.17
C LEU A 57 1.85 -7.92 -2.94
N CYS A 58 1.57 -7.05 -1.98
CA CYS A 58 2.21 -7.03 -0.67
C CYS A 58 1.31 -7.75 0.34
N VAL A 59 1.84 -8.71 1.07
CA VAL A 59 1.13 -9.45 2.12
C VAL A 59 1.66 -9.00 3.47
N THR A 60 0.78 -8.49 4.34
CA THR A 60 1.19 -8.04 5.68
C THR A 60 1.55 -9.23 6.58
N HIS A 61 0.73 -10.27 6.58
CA HIS A 61 0.93 -11.53 7.30
C HIS A 61 -0.01 -12.63 6.77
N PHE A 62 0.05 -13.85 7.35
CA PHE A 62 -0.65 -15.02 6.80
C PHE A 62 -1.91 -15.41 7.57
N HIS A 63 -2.58 -14.49 8.26
CA HIS A 63 -3.93 -14.78 8.73
C HIS A 63 -4.91 -14.85 7.55
N ALA A 64 -5.96 -15.64 7.68
CA ALA A 64 -6.87 -15.94 6.58
C ALA A 64 -7.53 -14.68 5.99
N ASP A 65 -7.91 -13.74 6.84
CA ASP A 65 -8.55 -12.47 6.43
C ASP A 65 -7.64 -11.53 5.62
N HIS A 66 -6.35 -11.88 5.47
CA HIS A 66 -5.38 -11.13 4.66
C HIS A 66 -4.90 -11.87 3.40
N ILE A 67 -5.14 -13.19 3.29
CA ILE A 67 -4.57 -13.98 2.17
C ILE A 67 -5.53 -15.02 1.57
N SER A 68 -6.67 -15.30 2.18
CA SER A 68 -7.58 -16.37 1.72
C SER A 68 -8.16 -16.13 0.32
N GLY A 69 -8.24 -14.88 -0.13
CA GLY A 69 -8.70 -14.53 -1.48
C GLY A 69 -7.68 -14.79 -2.60
N LEU A 70 -6.41 -15.04 -2.25
CA LEU A 70 -5.33 -15.16 -3.23
C LEU A 70 -5.57 -16.22 -4.30
N PRO A 71 -5.99 -17.46 -4.00
CA PRO A 71 -6.18 -18.48 -5.04
C PRO A 71 -7.21 -18.07 -6.08
N GLY A 72 -8.34 -17.51 -5.64
CA GLY A 72 -9.39 -17.03 -6.52
C GLY A 72 -8.94 -15.82 -7.36
N LEU A 73 -8.17 -14.91 -6.76
CA LEU A 73 -7.59 -13.76 -7.48
C LEU A 73 -6.63 -14.22 -8.58
N LEU A 74 -5.73 -15.16 -8.30
CA LEU A 74 -4.77 -15.68 -9.28
C LEU A 74 -5.48 -16.31 -10.49
N LEU A 75 -6.51 -17.13 -10.26
CA LEU A 75 -7.33 -17.69 -11.34
C LEU A 75 -8.04 -16.59 -12.15
N THR A 76 -8.58 -15.58 -11.48
CA THR A 76 -9.26 -14.46 -12.14
C THR A 76 -8.29 -13.64 -12.99
N MET A 77 -7.06 -13.41 -12.51
CA MET A 77 -6.00 -12.76 -13.28
C MET A 77 -5.61 -13.57 -14.52
N GLY A 78 -5.49 -14.90 -14.40
CA GLY A 78 -5.24 -15.80 -15.53
C GLY A 78 -6.38 -15.75 -16.56
N ASN A 79 -7.63 -15.77 -16.11
CA ASN A 79 -8.79 -15.66 -16.97
C ASN A 79 -8.93 -14.27 -17.63
N ALA A 80 -8.30 -13.24 -17.07
CA ALA A 80 -8.20 -11.91 -17.66
C ALA A 80 -7.02 -11.79 -18.65
N GLU A 81 -6.46 -12.94 -19.08
CA GLU A 81 -5.36 -13.02 -20.05
C GLU A 81 -4.09 -12.27 -19.61
N ARG A 82 -3.79 -12.28 -18.30
CA ARG A 82 -2.52 -11.78 -17.81
C ARG A 82 -1.42 -12.78 -18.14
N THR A 83 -0.33 -12.30 -18.73
CA THR A 83 0.88 -13.07 -19.04
C THR A 83 2.13 -12.53 -18.36
N GLU A 84 2.09 -11.28 -17.93
CA GLU A 84 3.19 -10.61 -17.24
C GLU A 84 3.39 -11.20 -15.83
N PRO A 85 4.64 -11.33 -15.34
CA PRO A 85 4.93 -11.86 -14.02
C PRO A 85 4.24 -11.05 -12.91
N LEU A 86 3.80 -11.75 -11.86
CA LEU A 86 3.31 -11.15 -10.62
C LEU A 86 4.39 -11.20 -9.55
N THR A 87 4.74 -10.08 -8.95
CA THR A 87 5.63 -10.03 -7.79
C THR A 87 4.80 -10.06 -6.50
N ILE A 88 5.07 -11.01 -5.60
CA ILE A 88 4.45 -11.07 -4.28
C ILE A 88 5.53 -10.84 -3.22
N ILE A 89 5.32 -9.83 -2.37
CA ILE A 89 6.22 -9.47 -1.26
C ILE A 89 5.50 -9.80 0.05
N GLY A 90 6.17 -10.44 0.99
CA GLY A 90 5.56 -10.74 2.28
C GLY A 90 6.51 -11.40 3.28
N PRO A 91 6.02 -11.75 4.49
CA PRO A 91 6.86 -12.30 5.54
C PRO A 91 7.57 -13.58 5.14
N LYS A 92 8.64 -13.93 5.87
CA LYS A 92 9.35 -15.20 5.72
C LYS A 92 8.38 -16.39 5.74
N GLY A 93 8.53 -17.28 4.76
CA GLY A 93 7.64 -18.41 4.52
C GLY A 93 6.58 -18.14 3.44
N LEU A 94 6.60 -16.98 2.82
CA LEU A 94 5.69 -16.58 1.74
C LEU A 94 5.64 -17.61 0.62
N THR A 95 6.79 -18.02 0.11
CA THR A 95 6.90 -18.99 -1.01
C THR A 95 6.15 -20.29 -0.68
N ARG A 96 6.32 -20.80 0.54
CA ARG A 96 5.62 -22.01 0.99
C ARG A 96 4.10 -21.81 1.05
N VAL A 97 3.64 -20.66 1.59
CA VAL A 97 2.22 -20.35 1.71
C VAL A 97 1.58 -20.17 0.33
N VAL A 98 2.20 -19.39 -0.55
CA VAL A 98 1.72 -19.18 -1.94
C VAL A 98 1.68 -20.51 -2.71
N THR A 99 2.71 -21.35 -2.58
CA THR A 99 2.75 -22.68 -3.23
C THR A 99 1.62 -23.58 -2.73
N ALA A 100 1.33 -23.58 -1.42
CA ALA A 100 0.24 -24.37 -0.84
C ALA A 100 -1.12 -23.87 -1.34
N LEU A 101 -1.36 -22.57 -1.35
CA LEU A 101 -2.60 -21.97 -1.84
C LEU A 101 -2.81 -22.22 -3.35
N ARG A 102 -1.71 -22.24 -4.12
CA ARG A 102 -1.75 -22.54 -5.57
C ARG A 102 -2.12 -23.98 -5.90
N THR A 103 -2.19 -24.90 -4.95
CA THR A 103 -2.61 -26.28 -5.21
C THR A 103 -3.97 -26.37 -5.92
N ILE A 104 -4.86 -25.40 -5.68
CA ILE A 104 -6.16 -25.29 -6.37
C ILE A 104 -6.14 -24.42 -7.63
N ALA A 105 -4.99 -23.81 -7.96
CA ALA A 105 -4.75 -22.98 -9.14
C ALA A 105 -3.38 -23.35 -9.74
N PRO A 106 -3.15 -24.62 -10.16
CA PRO A 106 -1.81 -25.13 -10.48
C PRO A 106 -1.26 -24.51 -11.76
N GLU A 107 -2.11 -24.25 -12.74
CA GLU A 107 -1.74 -23.72 -14.04
C GLU A 107 -2.15 -22.26 -14.16
N LEU A 108 -1.16 -21.37 -14.28
CA LEU A 108 -1.35 -19.93 -14.51
C LEU A 108 -0.55 -19.53 -15.74
N PRO A 109 -1.08 -18.63 -16.60
CA PRO A 109 -0.37 -18.15 -17.79
C PRO A 109 0.73 -17.14 -17.48
N PHE A 110 1.06 -16.91 -16.22
CA PHE A 110 2.10 -15.99 -15.75
C PHE A 110 2.92 -16.58 -14.61
N GLU A 111 4.14 -16.08 -14.46
CA GLU A 111 5.03 -16.46 -13.36
C GLU A 111 4.70 -15.68 -12.07
N ILE A 112 5.01 -16.29 -10.92
CA ILE A 112 4.92 -15.64 -9.61
C ILE A 112 6.31 -15.57 -9.01
N ASN A 113 6.78 -14.34 -8.77
CA ASN A 113 8.04 -14.04 -8.12
C ASN A 113 7.79 -13.70 -6.64
N CYS A 114 8.17 -14.57 -5.72
CA CYS A 114 8.03 -14.34 -4.29
C CYS A 114 9.28 -13.69 -3.71
N ILE A 115 9.11 -12.57 -2.99
CA ILE A 115 10.15 -11.88 -2.22
C ILE A 115 9.81 -12.01 -0.74
N GLU A 116 10.62 -12.76 0.01
CA GLU A 116 10.41 -12.98 1.44
C GLU A 116 11.14 -11.91 2.26
N LEU A 117 10.40 -11.19 3.08
CA LEU A 117 10.93 -10.22 4.04
C LEU A 117 11.63 -10.95 5.19
N THR A 118 12.89 -10.65 5.39
CA THR A 118 13.75 -11.27 6.40
C THR A 118 14.25 -10.30 7.47
N GLN A 119 14.28 -9.00 7.12
CA GLN A 119 14.71 -7.94 8.02
C GLN A 119 13.52 -7.18 8.63
N PRO A 120 13.71 -6.44 9.73
CA PRO A 120 12.68 -5.58 10.29
C PRO A 120 12.20 -4.49 9.33
N GLU A 121 13.07 -4.02 8.44
CA GLU A 121 12.79 -3.00 7.43
C GLU A 121 13.48 -3.39 6.13
N GLU A 122 12.74 -3.36 5.03
CA GLU A 122 13.26 -3.63 3.68
C GLU A 122 12.56 -2.73 2.66
N SER A 123 13.30 -2.31 1.62
CA SER A 123 12.79 -1.40 0.59
C SER A 123 12.97 -1.97 -0.80
N PHE A 124 12.01 -1.69 -1.68
CA PHE A 124 11.96 -2.17 -3.06
C PHE A 124 11.46 -1.05 -3.97
N SER A 125 12.07 -0.91 -5.14
CA SER A 125 11.61 -0.01 -6.21
C SER A 125 11.13 -0.87 -7.38
N ILE A 126 9.82 -0.94 -7.57
CA ILE A 126 9.18 -1.81 -8.57
C ILE A 126 8.04 -1.03 -9.26
N GLN A 127 8.02 -1.02 -10.61
CA GLN A 127 6.95 -0.41 -11.42
C GLN A 127 6.65 1.07 -11.07
N GLY A 128 7.66 1.80 -10.57
CA GLY A 128 7.51 3.20 -10.19
C GLY A 128 6.94 3.43 -8.78
N TYR A 129 6.75 2.35 -8.03
CA TYR A 129 6.48 2.39 -6.58
C TYR A 129 7.78 2.18 -5.80
N ASP A 130 8.04 3.02 -4.81
CA ASP A 130 9.02 2.77 -3.78
C ASP A 130 8.29 2.25 -2.55
N ILE A 131 8.49 0.97 -2.27
CA ILE A 131 7.78 0.21 -1.23
C ILE A 131 8.74 0.01 -0.08
N HIS A 132 8.39 0.48 1.10
CA HIS A 132 9.12 0.24 2.33
C HIS A 132 8.27 -0.61 3.27
N ALA A 133 8.71 -1.85 3.52
CA ALA A 133 8.10 -2.75 4.48
C ALA A 133 8.73 -2.51 5.86
N PHE A 134 7.92 -2.36 6.90
CA PHE A 134 8.37 -2.17 8.27
C PHE A 134 7.64 -3.12 9.23
N ARG A 135 8.40 -3.74 10.14
CA ARG A 135 7.85 -4.73 11.06
C ARG A 135 6.98 -4.10 12.13
N VAL A 136 5.82 -4.74 12.40
CA VAL A 136 4.85 -4.29 13.39
C VAL A 136 4.60 -5.35 14.47
N LYS A 137 3.80 -5.03 15.49
CA LYS A 137 3.61 -5.87 16.68
C LYS A 137 2.27 -6.60 16.65
N HIS A 138 2.30 -7.81 16.10
CA HIS A 138 1.16 -8.73 16.08
C HIS A 138 1.50 -10.10 16.68
N ASN A 139 0.56 -11.06 16.63
CA ASN A 139 0.74 -12.43 17.16
C ASN A 139 1.64 -13.29 16.28
N VAL A 140 1.74 -12.95 15.00
CA VAL A 140 2.62 -13.55 14.00
C VAL A 140 3.56 -12.48 13.42
N ILE A 141 4.51 -12.89 12.58
CA ILE A 141 5.34 -11.94 11.84
C ILE A 141 4.41 -11.12 10.93
N CYS A 142 4.39 -9.81 11.14
CA CYS A 142 3.53 -8.88 10.44
C CYS A 142 4.30 -7.62 10.05
N TYR A 143 3.98 -7.08 8.87
CA TYR A 143 4.58 -5.86 8.33
C TYR A 143 3.49 -4.85 7.97
N GLY A 144 3.80 -3.56 8.20
CA GLY A 144 3.14 -2.46 7.51
C GLY A 144 3.89 -2.09 6.25
N TYR A 145 3.27 -1.32 5.37
CA TYR A 145 3.87 -0.87 4.12
C TYR A 145 3.70 0.64 3.96
N LEU A 146 4.82 1.29 3.68
CA LEU A 146 4.85 2.65 3.17
C LEU A 146 5.08 2.56 1.66
N VAL A 147 4.27 3.26 0.88
CA VAL A 147 4.39 3.36 -0.58
C VAL A 147 4.59 4.81 -0.96
N GLU A 148 5.69 5.09 -1.64
CA GLU A 148 6.02 6.42 -2.12
C GLU A 148 6.06 6.44 -3.65
N ILE A 149 5.59 7.55 -4.21
CA ILE A 149 5.75 7.87 -5.62
C ILE A 149 6.65 9.09 -5.71
N HIS A 150 7.84 8.89 -6.20
CA HIS A 150 8.78 9.99 -6.37
C HIS A 150 8.39 10.94 -7.48
N ARG A 151 8.64 12.23 -7.27
CA ARG A 151 8.45 13.27 -8.26
C ARG A 151 9.81 13.86 -8.64
N ALA A 152 10.24 13.60 -9.87
CA ALA A 152 11.47 14.16 -10.39
C ALA A 152 11.46 15.70 -10.37
N GLY A 153 12.64 16.30 -10.28
CA GLY A 153 12.82 17.73 -10.41
C GLY A 153 12.30 18.26 -11.75
N ARG A 154 12.06 19.57 -11.82
CA ARG A 154 11.73 20.21 -13.10
C ARG A 154 12.95 20.18 -14.02
N PHE A 155 12.71 19.99 -15.32
CA PHE A 155 13.78 20.10 -16.31
C PHE A 155 14.35 21.52 -16.30
N SER A 156 15.68 21.64 -16.22
CA SER A 156 16.40 22.91 -16.26
C SER A 156 17.29 23.00 -17.49
N VAL A 157 16.92 23.89 -18.40
CA VAL A 157 17.72 24.20 -19.59
C VAL A 157 19.11 24.73 -19.20
N GLU A 158 19.18 25.53 -18.12
CA GLU A 158 20.42 26.12 -17.62
C GLU A 158 21.37 25.00 -17.18
N ARG A 159 20.95 24.10 -16.30
CA ARG A 159 21.75 22.95 -15.86
C ARG A 159 22.19 22.06 -17.02
N ALA A 160 21.28 21.76 -17.95
CA ALA A 160 21.58 20.94 -19.11
C ALA A 160 22.69 21.58 -19.98
N ARG A 161 22.70 22.92 -20.10
CA ARG A 161 23.74 23.68 -20.82
C ARG A 161 25.05 23.74 -20.04
N GLU A 162 25.00 24.03 -18.73
CA GLU A 162 26.20 24.08 -17.87
C GLU A 162 26.92 22.72 -17.83
N GLN A 163 26.16 21.62 -17.84
CA GLN A 163 26.69 20.26 -17.86
C GLN A 163 27.04 19.78 -19.29
N ASN A 164 26.94 20.65 -20.30
CA ASN A 164 27.19 20.34 -21.70
C ASN A 164 26.43 19.11 -22.22
N VAL A 165 25.19 18.90 -21.75
CA VAL A 165 24.35 17.78 -22.17
C VAL A 165 23.80 18.03 -23.58
N PRO A 166 24.01 17.12 -24.56
CA PRO A 166 23.47 17.26 -25.90
C PRO A 166 21.95 17.35 -25.91
N MET A 167 21.37 18.33 -26.63
CA MET A 167 19.91 18.55 -26.67
C MET A 167 19.11 17.30 -27.06
N LYS A 168 19.65 16.46 -27.94
CA LYS A 168 19.00 15.19 -28.37
C LYS A 168 18.78 14.20 -27.22
N LEU A 169 19.50 14.35 -26.09
CA LEU A 169 19.38 13.49 -24.91
C LEU A 169 18.40 14.02 -23.85
N TRP A 170 18.03 15.29 -23.91
CA TRP A 170 17.27 15.99 -22.87
C TRP A 170 15.95 15.28 -22.52
N SER A 171 15.18 14.91 -23.54
CA SER A 171 13.87 14.26 -23.32
C SER A 171 13.99 12.87 -22.67
N ARG A 172 15.06 12.14 -22.96
CA ARG A 172 15.30 10.82 -22.38
C ARG A 172 15.78 10.93 -20.93
N LEU A 173 16.70 11.86 -20.69
CA LEU A 173 17.19 12.16 -19.32
C LEU A 173 16.06 12.72 -18.44
N GLN A 174 15.18 13.57 -18.98
CA GLN A 174 14.01 14.08 -18.27
C GLN A 174 13.05 12.95 -17.86
N LYS A 175 13.01 11.85 -18.61
CA LYS A 175 12.21 10.65 -18.30
C LYS A 175 12.90 9.70 -17.32
N GLY A 176 14.09 10.04 -16.82
CA GLY A 176 14.84 9.26 -15.85
C GLY A 176 15.81 8.25 -16.45
N GLU A 177 16.05 8.27 -17.79
CA GLU A 177 17.02 7.36 -18.41
C GLU A 177 18.46 7.83 -18.13
N THR A 178 19.34 6.90 -17.77
CA THR A 178 20.80 7.10 -17.81
C THR A 178 21.29 6.67 -19.18
N ILE A 179 22.11 7.51 -19.85
CA ILE A 179 22.53 7.30 -21.23
C ILE A 179 24.04 7.34 -21.31
N GLU A 180 24.64 6.30 -21.87
CA GLU A 180 26.04 6.30 -22.25
C GLU A 180 26.14 6.64 -23.75
N GLN A 181 26.92 7.68 -24.07
CA GLN A 181 27.22 8.07 -25.44
C GLN A 181 28.63 8.58 -25.57
N ASP A 182 29.39 8.06 -26.52
CA ASP A 182 30.78 8.45 -26.82
C ASP A 182 31.72 8.36 -25.60
N GLY A 183 31.49 7.35 -24.72
CA GLY A 183 32.25 7.14 -23.49
C GLY A 183 31.89 8.08 -22.33
N VAL A 184 30.85 8.91 -22.49
CA VAL A 184 30.34 9.80 -21.46
C VAL A 184 28.99 9.29 -20.96
N ILE A 185 28.83 9.21 -19.63
CA ILE A 185 27.58 8.84 -18.97
C ILE A 185 26.81 10.11 -18.65
N TYR A 186 25.59 10.20 -19.18
CA TYR A 186 24.66 11.27 -18.89
C TYR A 186 23.56 10.76 -17.97
N GLU A 187 23.35 11.47 -16.86
CA GLU A 187 22.37 11.09 -15.83
C GLU A 187 21.25 12.12 -15.71
N PRO A 188 20.04 11.73 -15.29
CA PRO A 188 18.88 12.62 -15.13
C PRO A 188 19.18 13.87 -14.30
N GLN A 189 19.97 13.78 -13.24
CA GLN A 189 20.30 14.89 -12.37
C GLN A 189 21.11 16.01 -13.07
N MET A 190 21.72 15.72 -14.22
CA MET A 190 22.42 16.72 -15.02
C MET A 190 21.47 17.72 -15.70
N VAL A 191 20.18 17.35 -15.85
CA VAL A 191 19.17 18.16 -16.51
C VAL A 191 17.96 18.47 -15.62
N LEU A 192 17.85 17.83 -14.45
CA LEU A 192 16.75 18.02 -13.51
C LEU A 192 17.16 18.95 -12.35
N GLY A 193 16.24 19.78 -11.92
CA GLY A 193 16.34 20.54 -10.68
C GLY A 193 16.24 19.62 -9.44
N PRO A 194 16.11 20.19 -8.24
CA PRO A 194 15.92 19.42 -7.02
C PRO A 194 14.65 18.55 -7.11
N ALA A 195 14.70 17.38 -6.43
CA ALA A 195 13.53 16.54 -6.31
C ALA A 195 12.37 17.31 -5.66
N ARG A 196 11.16 17.09 -6.16
CA ARG A 196 9.94 17.71 -5.64
C ARG A 196 9.22 16.74 -4.69
N LYS A 197 8.32 17.29 -3.87
CA LYS A 197 7.49 16.46 -2.98
C LYS A 197 6.72 15.43 -3.80
N GLY A 198 6.92 14.16 -3.47
CA GLY A 198 6.20 13.02 -4.03
C GLY A 198 4.85 12.81 -3.39
N LEU A 199 4.28 11.63 -3.57
CA LEU A 199 3.06 11.17 -2.89
C LEU A 199 3.42 10.03 -1.94
N LYS A 200 2.77 10.00 -0.77
CA LYS A 200 3.09 9.07 0.30
C LYS A 200 1.84 8.45 0.90
N VAL A 201 1.73 7.14 0.85
CA VAL A 201 0.64 6.37 1.45
C VAL A 201 1.22 5.35 2.43
N THR A 202 0.77 5.37 3.67
CA THR A 202 1.16 4.36 4.67
C THR A 202 -0.03 3.49 5.01
N TYR A 203 0.19 2.17 5.03
CA TYR A 203 -0.80 1.16 5.37
C TYR A 203 -0.30 0.30 6.53
N CYS A 204 -1.09 0.19 7.59
CA CYS A 204 -0.77 -0.63 8.75
C CYS A 204 -2.03 -1.25 9.34
N THR A 205 -2.10 -2.57 9.31
CA THR A 205 -3.12 -3.37 10.01
C THR A 205 -2.46 -4.25 11.06
N ASP A 206 -3.27 -4.86 11.92
CA ASP A 206 -2.87 -5.94 12.85
C ASP A 206 -1.62 -5.61 13.67
N SER A 207 -1.72 -4.54 14.44
CA SER A 207 -0.62 -4.11 15.29
C SER A 207 -1.08 -3.38 16.56
N ARG A 208 -0.23 -3.43 17.58
CA ARG A 208 -0.25 -2.42 18.64
C ARG A 208 0.42 -1.13 18.16
N PRO A 209 0.07 0.04 18.73
CA PRO A 209 0.78 1.29 18.45
C PRO A 209 2.29 1.13 18.70
N LEU A 210 3.09 1.64 17.76
CA LEU A 210 4.54 1.65 17.79
C LEU A 210 5.09 2.95 17.20
N ASP A 211 6.22 3.41 17.71
CA ASP A 211 6.92 4.57 17.12
C ASP A 211 7.42 4.28 15.69
N THR A 212 7.72 3.02 15.37
CA THR A 212 8.06 2.61 13.99
C THR A 212 6.93 2.94 13.01
N ILE A 213 5.66 2.74 13.41
CA ILE A 213 4.49 3.08 12.58
C ILE A 213 4.39 4.60 12.42
N VAL A 214 4.57 5.35 13.51
CA VAL A 214 4.54 6.83 13.49
C VAL A 214 5.63 7.38 12.55
N ASN A 215 6.85 6.83 12.64
CA ASN A 215 7.97 7.23 11.80
C ASN A 215 7.72 6.91 10.32
N ALA A 216 7.21 5.71 10.01
CA ALA A 216 6.86 5.33 8.64
C ALA A 216 5.73 6.21 8.07
N ALA A 217 4.73 6.52 8.90
CA ALA A 217 3.58 7.35 8.49
C ALA A 217 3.88 8.87 8.46
N LYS A 218 5.06 9.30 8.94
CA LYS A 218 5.37 10.72 9.06
C LYS A 218 5.12 11.48 7.75
N GLU A 219 4.27 12.54 7.83
CA GLU A 219 3.89 13.41 6.71
C GLU A 219 3.26 12.68 5.51
N SER A 220 2.65 11.51 5.74
CA SER A 220 1.91 10.80 4.68
C SER A 220 0.72 11.62 4.19
N ASP A 221 0.49 11.60 2.88
CA ASP A 221 -0.72 12.18 2.29
C ASP A 221 -1.96 11.41 2.76
N LEU A 222 -1.81 10.08 2.91
CA LEU A 222 -2.86 9.21 3.42
C LEU A 222 -2.24 8.14 4.34
N PHE A 223 -2.75 8.03 5.55
CA PHE A 223 -2.47 6.93 6.47
C PHE A 223 -3.71 6.05 6.60
N ILE A 224 -3.61 4.80 6.18
CA ILE A 224 -4.65 3.79 6.33
C ILE A 224 -4.23 2.87 7.46
N CYS A 225 -4.99 2.90 8.56
CA CYS A 225 -4.63 2.22 9.78
C CYS A 225 -5.78 1.39 10.32
N GLU A 226 -5.47 0.24 10.93
CA GLU A 226 -6.50 -0.50 11.62
C GLU A 226 -7.19 0.34 12.72
N GLY A 227 -8.46 0.02 12.91
CA GLY A 227 -9.23 0.39 14.07
C GLY A 227 -10.15 -0.77 14.41
N MET A 228 -9.61 -1.85 14.96
CA MET A 228 -10.39 -3.05 15.26
C MET A 228 -11.52 -2.76 16.25
N TYR A 229 -11.28 -1.86 17.19
CA TYR A 229 -12.24 -1.55 18.25
C TYR A 229 -12.47 -0.04 18.37
N ALA A 230 -13.75 0.37 18.37
CA ALA A 230 -14.15 1.76 18.54
C ALA A 230 -14.43 2.11 20.01
N GLU A 231 -14.79 1.12 20.84
CA GLU A 231 -15.15 1.32 22.24
C GLU A 231 -13.90 1.42 23.11
N LYS A 232 -13.82 2.44 23.98
CA LYS A 232 -12.69 2.65 24.91
C LYS A 232 -12.51 1.48 25.89
N GLU A 233 -13.60 0.88 26.28
CA GLU A 233 -13.66 -0.28 27.21
C GLU A 233 -12.98 -1.51 26.62
N LYS A 234 -12.90 -1.60 25.27
CA LYS A 234 -12.23 -2.68 24.56
C LYS A 234 -10.70 -2.54 24.47
N LEU A 235 -10.10 -1.51 25.08
CA LEU A 235 -8.65 -1.31 25.07
C LEU A 235 -7.87 -2.54 25.59
N ASN A 236 -8.35 -3.18 26.66
CA ASN A 236 -7.71 -4.40 27.18
C ASN A 236 -7.79 -5.56 26.18
N LYS A 237 -8.92 -5.67 25.45
CA LYS A 237 -9.09 -6.66 24.39
C LYS A 237 -8.14 -6.35 23.21
N ALA A 238 -8.03 -5.09 22.82
CA ALA A 238 -7.08 -4.66 21.79
C ALA A 238 -5.63 -5.04 22.17
N LYS A 239 -5.21 -4.79 23.41
CA LYS A 239 -3.90 -5.19 23.93
C LYS A 239 -3.69 -6.70 23.91
N GLN A 240 -4.68 -7.46 24.32
CA GLN A 240 -4.62 -8.94 24.40
C GLN A 240 -4.45 -9.57 23.01
N TYR A 241 -5.20 -9.09 22.00
CA TYR A 241 -5.17 -9.62 20.64
C TYR A 241 -4.21 -8.88 19.72
N LYS A 242 -3.49 -7.89 20.25
CA LYS A 242 -2.50 -7.07 19.54
C LYS A 242 -3.09 -6.29 18.34
N HIS A 243 -4.25 -5.69 18.58
CA HIS A 243 -4.91 -4.73 17.70
C HIS A 243 -4.96 -3.33 18.30
N MET A 244 -5.51 -2.37 17.59
CA MET A 244 -5.67 -0.99 18.02
C MET A 244 -7.13 -0.58 18.19
N THR A 245 -7.32 0.45 19.01
CA THR A 245 -8.56 1.22 19.05
C THR A 245 -8.51 2.39 18.07
N PHE A 246 -9.66 2.93 17.68
CA PHE A 246 -9.77 4.14 16.87
C PHE A 246 -8.96 5.31 17.44
N TYR A 247 -8.96 5.44 18.76
CA TYR A 247 -8.27 6.53 19.46
C TYR A 247 -6.76 6.41 19.40
N GLU A 248 -6.24 5.18 19.49
CA GLU A 248 -4.81 4.90 19.35
C GLU A 248 -4.33 5.16 17.91
N ALA A 249 -5.13 4.78 16.90
CA ALA A 249 -4.82 5.09 15.50
C ALA A 249 -4.83 6.60 15.24
N ALA A 250 -5.81 7.34 15.79
CA ALA A 250 -5.88 8.79 15.68
C ALA A 250 -4.70 9.50 16.37
N ASP A 251 -4.25 9.02 17.53
CA ASP A 251 -3.06 9.55 18.21
C ASP A 251 -1.80 9.37 17.36
N MET A 252 -1.62 8.19 16.77
CA MET A 252 -0.49 7.95 15.87
C MET A 252 -0.55 8.86 14.64
N ALA A 253 -1.72 9.03 14.03
CA ALA A 253 -1.92 9.91 12.88
C ALA A 253 -1.54 11.37 13.22
N LYS A 254 -1.95 11.85 14.39
CA LYS A 254 -1.59 13.17 14.90
C LYS A 254 -0.08 13.31 15.11
N ARG A 255 0.56 12.34 15.76
CA ARG A 255 2.00 12.34 16.02
C ARG A 255 2.83 12.24 14.73
N ALA A 256 2.32 11.53 13.73
CA ALA A 256 2.94 11.39 12.41
C ALA A 256 2.67 12.58 11.48
N GLU A 257 1.84 13.55 11.88
CA GLU A 257 1.50 14.74 11.09
C GLU A 257 0.97 14.38 9.69
N VAL A 258 0.18 13.30 9.59
CA VAL A 258 -0.40 12.87 8.32
C VAL A 258 -1.48 13.85 7.85
N LYS A 259 -1.75 13.92 6.55
CA LYS A 259 -2.82 14.80 6.04
C LYS A 259 -4.20 14.22 6.32
N GLU A 260 -4.36 12.91 6.15
CA GLU A 260 -5.64 12.19 6.29
C GLU A 260 -5.42 10.79 6.89
N LEU A 261 -6.35 10.36 7.78
CA LEU A 261 -6.41 9.02 8.34
C LEU A 261 -7.68 8.30 7.87
N TRP A 262 -7.53 7.09 7.31
CA TRP A 262 -8.64 6.17 7.11
C TRP A 262 -8.53 5.00 8.07
N LEU A 263 -9.57 4.81 8.88
CA LEU A 263 -9.68 3.65 9.75
C LEU A 263 -10.21 2.45 8.95
N THR A 264 -9.64 1.28 9.17
CA THR A 264 -10.01 0.04 8.48
C THR A 264 -9.91 -1.16 9.44
N HIS A 265 -10.06 -2.38 8.93
CA HIS A 265 -9.90 -3.64 9.67
C HIS A 265 -10.82 -3.73 10.90
N PHE A 266 -12.11 -3.47 10.67
CA PHE A 266 -13.08 -3.39 11.75
C PHE A 266 -13.50 -4.76 12.29
N SER A 267 -13.66 -4.85 13.61
CA SER A 267 -14.24 -6.03 14.25
C SER A 267 -15.64 -6.34 13.68
N PRO A 268 -15.97 -7.62 13.45
CA PRO A 268 -17.35 -8.02 13.08
C PRO A 268 -18.41 -7.57 14.07
N SER A 269 -18.03 -7.37 15.35
CA SER A 269 -18.94 -6.90 16.39
C SER A 269 -19.20 -5.39 16.38
N LEU A 270 -18.51 -4.62 15.53
CA LEU A 270 -18.68 -3.18 15.43
C LEU A 270 -19.90 -2.86 14.56
N VAL A 271 -20.96 -2.35 15.17
CA VAL A 271 -22.24 -2.10 14.50
C VAL A 271 -22.35 -0.67 13.97
N ARG A 272 -22.00 0.32 14.77
CA ARG A 272 -22.12 1.77 14.44
C ARG A 272 -20.80 2.48 14.70
N ALA A 273 -19.88 2.38 13.77
CA ALA A 273 -18.57 3.02 13.86
C ALA A 273 -18.67 4.54 13.88
N GLU A 274 -19.68 5.10 13.23
CA GLU A 274 -19.93 6.53 13.10
C GLU A 274 -20.14 7.21 14.45
N ASP A 275 -20.74 6.52 15.43
CA ASP A 275 -21.05 7.07 16.77
C ASP A 275 -19.78 7.47 17.55
N TYR A 276 -18.64 6.88 17.21
CA TYR A 276 -17.35 7.14 17.86
C TYR A 276 -16.52 8.23 17.17
N MET A 277 -16.82 8.56 15.92
CA MET A 277 -16.02 9.47 15.11
C MET A 277 -15.91 10.90 15.67
N PRO A 278 -16.92 11.50 16.32
CA PRO A 278 -16.75 12.82 16.95
C PRO A 278 -15.55 12.84 17.92
N GLN A 279 -15.46 11.87 18.83
CA GLN A 279 -14.36 11.78 19.81
C GLN A 279 -13.00 11.46 19.16
N VAL A 280 -13.00 10.70 18.06
CA VAL A 280 -11.78 10.40 17.28
C VAL A 280 -11.27 11.67 16.62
N ARG A 281 -12.18 12.50 16.07
CA ARG A 281 -11.85 13.78 15.43
C ARG A 281 -11.40 14.85 16.42
N ASP A 282 -11.76 14.75 17.69
CA ASP A 282 -11.19 15.60 18.75
C ASP A 282 -9.67 15.36 18.90
N ILE A 283 -9.16 14.15 18.57
CA ILE A 283 -7.74 13.82 18.61
C ILE A 283 -7.07 14.20 17.28
N PHE A 284 -7.68 13.80 16.17
CA PHE A 284 -7.20 14.06 14.82
C PHE A 284 -8.38 14.39 13.88
N ALA A 285 -8.51 15.66 13.51
CA ALA A 285 -9.69 16.20 12.81
C ALA A 285 -9.96 15.50 11.44
N ASN A 286 -8.90 15.16 10.70
CA ASN A 286 -8.99 14.53 9.38
C ASN A 286 -9.06 13.01 9.45
N ALA A 287 -9.75 12.45 10.44
CA ALA A 287 -10.01 11.03 10.57
C ALA A 287 -11.35 10.64 9.93
N TYR A 288 -11.33 9.60 9.12
CA TYR A 288 -12.50 9.07 8.40
C TYR A 288 -12.60 7.56 8.55
N LEU A 289 -13.83 7.07 8.50
CA LEU A 289 -14.07 5.63 8.40
C LEU A 289 -13.76 5.15 6.98
N GLY A 290 -13.07 4.04 6.89
CA GLY A 290 -12.96 3.25 5.68
C GLY A 290 -14.30 2.62 5.34
N LYS A 291 -14.57 2.49 4.06
CA LYS A 291 -15.68 1.72 3.49
C LYS A 291 -15.16 0.96 2.30
N ASP A 292 -15.72 -0.20 2.04
CA ASP A 292 -15.39 -0.95 0.83
C ASP A 292 -15.72 -0.10 -0.41
N GLY A 293 -14.77 0.01 -1.34
CA GLY A 293 -14.85 0.89 -2.49
C GLY A 293 -14.53 2.37 -2.24
N LYS A 294 -14.20 2.77 -0.98
CA LYS A 294 -13.75 4.16 -0.73
C LYS A 294 -12.45 4.42 -1.48
N SER A 295 -12.45 5.47 -2.28
CA SER A 295 -11.30 5.83 -3.11
C SER A 295 -10.95 7.31 -3.01
N VAL A 296 -9.69 7.62 -3.31
CA VAL A 296 -9.16 8.97 -3.45
C VAL A 296 -8.10 8.99 -4.54
N GLU A 297 -8.04 10.10 -5.25
CA GLU A 297 -7.00 10.43 -6.21
C GLU A 297 -6.03 11.42 -5.56
N LEU A 298 -4.82 10.96 -5.26
CA LEU A 298 -3.75 11.81 -4.74
C LEU A 298 -3.01 12.45 -5.93
N THR A 299 -2.91 13.76 -5.91
CA THR A 299 -2.21 14.54 -6.93
C THR A 299 -0.98 15.21 -6.35
N PHE A 300 0.04 15.42 -7.19
CA PHE A 300 1.19 16.21 -6.79
C PHE A 300 0.76 17.66 -6.55
N GLU A 301 1.21 18.22 -5.44
CA GLU A 301 1.00 19.64 -5.14
C GLU A 301 1.62 20.50 -6.25
N GLU A 302 0.89 21.48 -6.76
CA GLU A 302 1.45 22.51 -7.66
C GLU A 302 2.30 23.47 -6.83
N GLU A 303 3.54 23.67 -7.26
CA GLU A 303 4.49 24.66 -6.72
C GLU A 303 4.44 25.96 -7.56
#